data_b4bd13a926e379aa93cb3f302cc59e13
#
_entry.id   b4bd13a926e379aa93cb3f302cc59e13
#
_cell.length_a   1.000
_cell.length_b   1.000
_cell.length_c   1.000
_cell.angle_alpha   90.00
_cell.angle_beta   90.00
_cell.angle_gamma   90.00
#
_symmetry.space_group_name_H-M   'P 1'
#
loop_
_entity.id
_entity.type
_entity.pdbx_description
1 polymer ?
#
loop_
_entity_poly.entity_id
_entity_poly.type
_entity_poly.pdbx_seq_one_letter_code
_entity_poly.pdbx_strand_id
1 'polypeptide(L)'
;MQPEYRSTACPHDCPSTCALEVEVLDDHTIGRVRGNPRNDYTAGVICAKVAAYRERVHHPERLTHPLQRVGAKGAGEFRQISWDQALDEVAEAIDRARTAHGAETVWPYHFAGTMGLVQRDSIHRFRHAFGFSREHETICVTTACNGWVAGHGKIWGADPREIGESDLIVVWGGNPVSTQVNVMTHIAKARKTRGAKLVVIDPYRTPTAEAADIHIPIRPGTDGALACAVMQVLFAENLADWDYMREFSDGPERLQQHLTTRTPEWAEEITGIPAADIRDFARLYGKTERAYLRVGYGFTRSRNGAANMHAVTCLPVVTGKWKHRGGGALFSNRELYGVDGTLIKGLDVVDPNTRALDMSQIGRVLTGDAKALQGGPPVTMLFTQNINPAEVAPETTRVIDGMMRDDLFTCVHEQFMTASAKLADIVLPATMFLEHEDMYQGGGHFYLQVHKALIEPLGECRSNVDVINGLARRLGSDYPAFHMTAWELIDDALRRSGRPGADKVLAEGWIDCTKPFEEAHFLNGFGHDDGKFHFAADWSKIGADCDAMSALPDHLDVIDGATDAHPYRLVA
;
A
#
# COMPACT_ATOMS: atom_id res chain seq x y z
N MET A 1 11.32 15.62 36.50
CA MET A 1 12.04 15.61 35.24
C MET A 1 11.03 15.93 34.13
N GLN A 2 11.40 16.72 33.13
CA GLN A 2 10.54 16.86 31.93
C GLN A 2 10.57 15.54 31.19
N PRO A 3 9.44 15.09 30.64
CA PRO A 3 9.40 13.84 29.86
C PRO A 3 10.33 13.94 28.66
N GLU A 4 11.13 12.90 28.41
CA GLU A 4 11.98 12.79 27.23
C GLU A 4 11.13 12.28 26.06
N TYR A 5 11.04 13.07 24.99
CA TYR A 5 10.36 12.70 23.75
C TYR A 5 11.39 12.38 22.67
N ARG A 6 11.29 11.18 22.08
CA ARG A 6 12.13 10.74 20.95
C ARG A 6 11.31 10.63 19.67
N SER A 7 11.92 11.00 18.55
CA SER A 7 11.27 10.98 17.24
C SER A 7 11.25 9.57 16.63
N THR A 8 10.14 9.23 15.97
CA THR A 8 9.95 8.00 15.19
C THR A 8 8.90 8.20 14.09
N ALA A 9 8.58 7.16 13.34
CA ALA A 9 7.54 7.17 12.33
C ALA A 9 6.46 6.12 12.61
N CYS A 10 5.26 6.37 12.11
CA CYS A 10 4.14 5.45 12.24
C CYS A 10 4.33 4.21 11.35
N PRO A 11 4.21 2.98 11.87
CA PRO A 11 4.44 1.75 11.13
C PRO A 11 3.23 1.26 10.34
N HIS A 12 2.06 1.89 10.49
CA HIS A 12 0.82 1.43 9.88
C HIS A 12 0.84 1.54 8.35
N ASP A 13 0.14 0.61 7.71
CA ASP A 13 -0.27 0.70 6.31
C ASP A 13 -1.32 1.82 6.15
N CYS A 14 -0.80 3.03 6.05
CA CYS A 14 -1.57 4.26 5.95
C CYS A 14 -0.77 5.29 5.17
N PRO A 15 -1.37 5.96 4.18
CA PRO A 15 -0.65 6.97 3.38
C PRO A 15 -0.04 8.11 4.19
N SER A 16 -0.52 8.36 5.41
CA SER A 16 0.00 9.42 6.27
C SER A 16 1.39 9.15 6.84
N THR A 17 1.75 7.89 7.12
CA THR A 17 3.06 7.54 7.74
C THR A 17 3.58 8.65 8.67
N CYS A 18 2.76 9.00 9.68
CA CYS A 18 2.93 10.20 10.51
C CYS A 18 4.30 10.25 11.17
N ALA A 19 4.93 11.40 11.19
CA ALA A 19 6.06 11.68 12.06
C ALA A 19 5.57 11.71 13.52
N LEU A 20 6.17 10.91 14.39
CA LEU A 20 5.76 10.74 15.78
C LEU A 20 6.80 11.27 16.75
N GLU A 21 6.35 11.62 17.92
CA GLU A 21 7.16 11.78 19.13
C GLU A 21 6.60 10.84 20.20
N VAL A 22 7.48 10.03 20.79
CA VAL A 22 7.14 9.04 21.82
C VAL A 22 7.84 9.40 23.11
N GLU A 23 7.10 9.48 24.21
CA GLU A 23 7.64 9.63 25.56
C GLU A 23 8.30 8.32 25.98
N VAL A 24 9.61 8.35 26.21
CA VAL A 24 10.38 7.23 26.72
C VAL A 24 10.52 7.40 28.22
N LEU A 25 10.00 6.45 28.99
CA LEU A 25 10.02 6.48 30.46
C LEU A 25 11.27 5.79 31.03
N ASP A 26 11.66 4.68 30.40
CA ASP A 26 12.87 3.92 30.67
C ASP A 26 13.21 3.04 29.42
N ASP A 27 14.24 2.19 29.53
CA ASP A 27 14.72 1.35 28.43
C ASP A 27 13.69 0.32 27.95
N HIS A 28 12.60 0.11 28.66
CA HIS A 28 11.57 -0.90 28.31
C HIS A 28 10.16 -0.30 28.24
N THR A 29 9.97 0.96 28.62
CA THR A 29 8.61 1.50 28.81
C THR A 29 8.41 2.82 28.08
N ILE A 30 7.34 2.89 27.29
CA ILE A 30 6.88 4.13 26.69
C ILE A 30 5.68 4.72 27.43
N GLY A 31 5.58 6.04 27.39
CA GLY A 31 4.42 6.81 27.83
C GLY A 31 3.53 7.20 26.67
N ARG A 32 3.32 8.50 26.52
CA ARG A 32 2.44 9.08 25.49
C ARG A 32 3.06 9.04 24.10
N VAL A 33 2.23 8.71 23.11
CA VAL A 33 2.54 8.86 21.67
C VAL A 33 1.79 10.07 21.14
N ARG A 34 2.48 10.95 20.41
CA ARG A 34 1.89 12.15 19.79
C ARG A 34 2.46 12.40 18.40
N GLY A 35 1.77 13.18 17.58
CA GLY A 35 2.29 13.66 16.30
C GLY A 35 3.42 14.67 16.50
N ASN A 36 4.44 14.61 15.64
CA ASN A 36 5.52 15.59 15.66
C ASN A 36 5.02 16.93 15.08
N PRO A 37 4.99 18.02 15.84
CA PRO A 37 4.49 19.31 15.38
C PRO A 37 5.44 20.03 14.41
N ARG A 38 6.73 19.62 14.35
CA ARG A 38 7.72 20.20 13.44
C ARG A 38 7.56 19.70 12.01
N ASN A 39 6.94 18.54 11.83
CA ASN A 39 6.62 18.02 10.49
C ASN A 39 5.34 18.69 10.00
N ASP A 40 5.41 19.48 8.93
CA ASP A 40 4.30 20.34 8.47
C ASP A 40 3.14 19.55 7.81
N TYR A 41 3.38 18.31 7.37
CA TYR A 41 2.32 17.42 6.93
C TYR A 41 1.59 16.79 8.12
N THR A 42 2.32 16.25 9.09
CA THR A 42 1.73 15.68 10.31
C THR A 42 1.10 16.76 11.19
N ALA A 43 1.77 17.91 11.33
CA ALA A 43 1.31 19.09 12.07
C ALA A 43 0.80 18.77 13.50
N GLY A 44 1.43 17.80 14.16
CA GLY A 44 1.03 17.33 15.49
C GLY A 44 -0.22 16.44 15.52
N VAL A 45 -0.86 16.16 14.39
CA VAL A 45 -2.12 15.40 14.31
C VAL A 45 -1.84 13.93 13.99
N ILE A 46 -2.39 13.02 14.81
CA ILE A 46 -2.36 11.56 14.58
C ILE A 46 -3.74 10.95 14.86
N CYS A 47 -3.98 9.77 14.33
CA CYS A 47 -5.21 9.03 14.56
C CYS A 47 -5.24 8.35 15.95
N ALA A 48 -6.45 7.99 16.41
CA ALA A 48 -6.64 7.33 17.70
C ALA A 48 -5.89 5.98 17.80
N LYS A 49 -5.78 5.24 16.69
CA LYS A 49 -5.06 3.96 16.66
C LYS A 49 -3.60 4.10 17.11
N VAL A 50 -2.90 5.09 16.59
CA VAL A 50 -1.48 5.34 16.91
C VAL A 50 -1.33 5.99 18.28
N ALA A 51 -2.25 6.85 18.68
CA ALA A 51 -2.23 7.44 20.03
C ALA A 51 -2.33 6.38 21.14
N ALA A 52 -2.98 5.24 20.87
CA ALA A 52 -3.13 4.11 21.78
C ALA A 52 -2.00 3.05 21.69
N TYR A 53 -0.92 3.31 20.95
CA TYR A 53 0.14 2.31 20.74
C TYR A 53 0.83 1.83 22.01
N ARG A 54 0.85 2.64 23.07
CA ARG A 54 1.34 2.22 24.37
C ARG A 54 0.68 0.91 24.85
N GLU A 55 -0.65 0.81 24.68
CA GLU A 55 -1.41 -0.37 25.07
C GLU A 55 -1.01 -1.62 24.26
N ARG A 56 -0.73 -1.43 22.98
CA ARG A 56 -0.30 -2.52 22.10
C ARG A 56 1.15 -2.96 22.40
N VAL A 57 2.07 -2.02 22.58
CA VAL A 57 3.49 -2.30 22.85
C VAL A 57 3.65 -3.06 24.15
N HIS A 58 2.89 -2.70 25.19
CA HIS A 58 2.94 -3.33 26.50
C HIS A 58 1.80 -4.33 26.75
N HIS A 59 1.20 -4.86 25.66
CA HIS A 59 0.10 -5.81 25.82
C HIS A 59 0.57 -7.12 26.47
N PRO A 60 -0.11 -7.65 27.51
CA PRO A 60 0.36 -8.81 28.26
C PRO A 60 0.33 -10.12 27.44
N GLU A 61 -0.43 -10.17 26.35
CA GLU A 61 -0.51 -11.36 25.47
C GLU A 61 0.52 -11.34 24.34
N ARG A 62 1.49 -10.43 24.36
CA ARG A 62 2.59 -10.48 23.39
C ARG A 62 3.41 -11.75 23.55
N LEU A 63 3.78 -12.34 22.42
CA LEU A 63 4.76 -13.42 22.38
C LEU A 63 6.12 -12.89 22.83
N THR A 64 6.79 -13.63 23.72
CA THR A 64 8.07 -13.23 24.29
C THR A 64 9.19 -14.22 24.09
N HIS A 65 8.86 -15.46 23.68
CA HIS A 65 9.82 -16.56 23.50
C HIS A 65 9.45 -17.38 22.26
N PRO A 66 10.42 -18.03 21.59
CA PRO A 66 10.12 -18.99 20.53
C PRO A 66 9.33 -20.19 21.08
N LEU A 67 8.38 -20.65 20.27
CA LEU A 67 7.45 -21.73 20.64
C LEU A 67 7.48 -22.83 19.58
N GLN A 68 7.51 -24.09 20.05
CA GLN A 68 7.41 -25.28 19.21
C GLN A 68 6.10 -26.00 19.51
N ARG A 69 5.39 -26.40 18.47
CA ARG A 69 4.18 -27.23 18.58
C ARG A 69 4.52 -28.60 19.20
N VAL A 70 3.69 -29.04 20.15
CA VAL A 70 3.84 -30.33 20.83
C VAL A 70 2.67 -31.28 20.61
N GLY A 71 1.51 -30.79 20.23
CA GLY A 71 0.29 -31.55 19.95
C GLY A 71 0.02 -31.74 18.47
N ALA A 72 -1.20 -32.16 18.15
CA ALA A 72 -1.69 -32.21 16.77
C ALA A 72 -1.66 -30.81 16.16
N LYS A 73 -1.47 -30.70 14.84
CA LYS A 73 -1.46 -29.43 14.15
C LYS A 73 -2.82 -28.74 14.32
N GLY A 74 -2.82 -27.47 14.68
CA GLY A 74 -4.05 -26.72 14.99
C GLY A 74 -4.62 -26.89 16.41
N ALA A 75 -4.07 -27.80 17.25
CA ALA A 75 -4.52 -27.93 18.64
C ALA A 75 -4.16 -26.73 19.52
N GLY A 76 -3.22 -25.88 19.08
CA GLY A 76 -2.77 -24.71 19.84
C GLY A 76 -1.89 -25.05 21.05
N GLU A 77 -1.30 -26.25 21.07
CA GLU A 77 -0.42 -26.73 22.14
C GLU A 77 1.04 -26.48 21.78
N PHE A 78 1.71 -25.62 22.58
CA PHE A 78 3.10 -25.22 22.34
C PHE A 78 3.94 -25.34 23.61
N ARG A 79 5.25 -25.56 23.41
CA ARG A 79 6.27 -25.42 24.44
C ARG A 79 7.28 -24.36 24.05
N GLN A 80 7.83 -23.68 25.03
CA GLN A 80 8.95 -22.77 24.85
C GLN A 80 10.22 -23.54 24.49
N ILE A 81 10.98 -22.98 23.53
CA ILE A 81 12.29 -23.47 23.11
C ILE A 81 13.26 -22.29 22.99
N SER A 82 14.56 -22.58 22.84
CA SER A 82 15.56 -21.52 22.60
C SER A 82 15.50 -21.03 21.15
N TRP A 83 16.05 -19.83 20.91
CA TRP A 83 16.21 -19.29 19.55
C TRP A 83 17.09 -20.19 18.67
N ASP A 84 18.18 -20.73 19.22
CA ASP A 84 19.06 -21.61 18.44
C ASP A 84 18.30 -22.85 18.00
N GLN A 85 17.59 -23.51 18.93
CA GLN A 85 16.76 -24.66 18.59
C GLN A 85 15.69 -24.30 17.55
N ALA A 86 15.00 -23.17 17.69
CA ALA A 86 13.96 -22.75 16.76
C ALA A 86 14.51 -22.50 15.35
N LEU A 87 15.62 -21.77 15.24
CA LEU A 87 16.23 -21.44 13.95
C LEU A 87 16.87 -22.68 13.30
N ASP A 88 17.44 -23.60 14.09
CA ASP A 88 17.98 -24.87 13.59
C ASP A 88 16.86 -25.74 12.99
N GLU A 89 15.75 -25.92 13.70
CA GLU A 89 14.60 -26.70 13.21
C GLU A 89 13.99 -26.11 11.93
N VAL A 90 13.87 -24.77 11.84
CA VAL A 90 13.37 -24.09 10.63
C VAL A 90 14.35 -24.26 9.47
N ALA A 91 15.67 -24.09 9.70
CA ALA A 91 16.69 -24.28 8.66
C ALA A 91 16.71 -25.72 8.15
N GLU A 92 16.66 -26.71 9.07
CA GLU A 92 16.55 -28.12 8.71
C GLU A 92 15.27 -28.45 7.92
N ALA A 93 14.14 -27.84 8.27
CA ALA A 93 12.88 -27.99 7.52
C ALA A 93 13.01 -27.44 6.09
N ILE A 94 13.65 -26.26 5.93
CA ILE A 94 13.96 -25.68 4.64
C ILE A 94 14.86 -26.63 3.83
N ASP A 95 15.94 -27.16 4.43
CA ASP A 95 16.86 -28.08 3.76
C ASP A 95 16.20 -29.40 3.35
N ARG A 96 15.37 -29.97 4.19
CA ARG A 96 14.57 -31.16 3.85
C ARG A 96 13.63 -30.87 2.68
N ALA A 97 12.89 -29.75 2.72
CA ALA A 97 11.95 -29.37 1.69
C ALA A 97 12.65 -29.17 0.33
N ARG A 98 13.73 -28.37 0.29
CA ARG A 98 14.47 -28.09 -0.95
C ARG A 98 15.19 -29.32 -1.51
N THR A 99 15.64 -30.23 -0.66
CA THR A 99 16.26 -31.49 -1.09
C THR A 99 15.24 -32.39 -1.75
N ALA A 100 14.02 -32.44 -1.22
CA ALA A 100 12.96 -33.33 -1.72
C ALA A 100 12.29 -32.79 -3.00
N HIS A 101 12.12 -31.49 -3.13
CA HIS A 101 11.25 -30.87 -4.16
C HIS A 101 11.89 -29.70 -4.92
N GLY A 102 13.13 -29.33 -4.63
CA GLY A 102 13.79 -28.13 -5.17
C GLY A 102 13.47 -26.86 -4.37
N ALA A 103 14.20 -25.78 -4.65
CA ALA A 103 14.14 -24.54 -3.86
C ALA A 103 12.75 -23.89 -3.85
N GLU A 104 12.02 -23.94 -4.96
CA GLU A 104 10.71 -23.31 -5.11
C GLU A 104 9.58 -23.95 -4.28
N THR A 105 9.84 -25.08 -3.58
CA THR A 105 8.90 -25.64 -2.60
C THR A 105 8.82 -24.82 -1.32
N VAL A 106 9.82 -23.95 -1.06
CA VAL A 106 9.85 -23.02 0.06
C VAL A 106 9.19 -21.72 -0.36
N TRP A 107 8.20 -21.27 0.40
CA TRP A 107 7.54 -20.00 0.17
C TRP A 107 7.63 -19.09 1.39
N PRO A 108 8.60 -18.16 1.43
CA PRO A 108 8.56 -17.05 2.37
C PRO A 108 7.41 -16.11 1.96
N TYR A 109 6.40 -15.99 2.81
CA TYR A 109 5.16 -15.27 2.54
C TYR A 109 5.01 -14.07 3.48
N HIS A 110 4.70 -12.90 2.96
CA HIS A 110 4.60 -11.69 3.77
C HIS A 110 3.54 -10.72 3.26
N PHE A 111 3.21 -9.72 4.08
CA PHE A 111 2.52 -8.52 3.64
C PHE A 111 2.83 -7.33 4.58
N ALA A 112 2.00 -6.28 4.51
CA ALA A 112 2.23 -4.97 5.11
C ALA A 112 1.89 -4.89 6.62
N GLY A 113 2.31 -5.85 7.45
CA GLY A 113 2.17 -5.78 8.91
C GLY A 113 3.02 -4.68 9.55
N THR A 114 4.09 -4.26 8.86
CA THR A 114 4.80 -2.99 9.05
C THR A 114 5.05 -2.32 7.71
N MET A 115 5.13 -1.00 7.67
CA MET A 115 5.45 -0.24 6.45
C MET A 115 6.91 0.20 6.38
N GLY A 116 7.72 -0.15 7.38
CA GLY A 116 9.15 0.07 7.36
C GLY A 116 9.83 -0.74 6.27
N LEU A 117 10.63 -0.08 5.43
CA LEU A 117 11.19 -0.67 4.20
C LEU A 117 12.17 -1.80 4.50
N VAL A 118 12.92 -1.71 5.60
CA VAL A 118 13.94 -2.70 5.92
C VAL A 118 13.29 -3.93 6.58
N GLN A 119 12.44 -3.72 7.57
CA GLN A 119 11.80 -4.84 8.27
C GLN A 119 10.76 -5.56 7.41
N ARG A 120 10.03 -4.83 6.55
CA ARG A 120 9.04 -5.43 5.66
C ARG A 120 9.70 -6.19 4.50
N ASP A 121 10.64 -5.53 3.82
CA ASP A 121 11.09 -5.99 2.51
C ASP A 121 12.30 -6.93 2.57
N SER A 122 12.92 -7.12 3.74
CA SER A 122 14.07 -8.03 3.92
C SER A 122 13.79 -9.48 3.54
N ILE A 123 12.56 -9.93 3.60
CA ILE A 123 12.15 -11.26 3.21
C ILE A 123 12.36 -11.51 1.70
N HIS A 124 12.38 -10.47 0.86
CA HIS A 124 12.66 -10.61 -0.56
C HIS A 124 14.08 -11.11 -0.80
N ARG A 125 15.10 -10.57 -0.08
CA ARG A 125 16.48 -11.05 -0.24
C ARG A 125 16.63 -12.51 0.16
N PHE A 126 15.83 -12.97 1.13
CA PHE A 126 15.80 -14.37 1.51
C PHE A 126 15.27 -15.26 0.38
N ARG A 127 14.20 -14.84 -0.29
CA ARG A 127 13.69 -15.53 -1.49
C ARG A 127 14.72 -15.56 -2.60
N HIS A 128 15.29 -14.39 -2.92
CA HIS A 128 16.16 -14.21 -4.08
C HIS A 128 17.48 -14.96 -3.93
N ALA A 129 18.14 -14.84 -2.77
CA ALA A 129 19.44 -15.48 -2.54
C ALA A 129 19.38 -17.02 -2.52
N PHE A 130 18.24 -17.61 -2.21
CA PHE A 130 18.08 -19.06 -2.14
C PHE A 130 17.24 -19.66 -3.29
N GLY A 131 16.75 -18.84 -4.22
CA GLY A 131 15.88 -19.31 -5.31
C GLY A 131 14.54 -19.85 -4.82
N PHE A 132 14.02 -19.36 -3.68
CA PHE A 132 12.72 -19.73 -3.16
C PHE A 132 11.60 -19.10 -3.99
N SER A 133 10.40 -19.67 -3.93
CA SER A 133 9.24 -19.08 -4.60
C SER A 133 9.10 -17.61 -4.25
N ARG A 134 9.05 -16.77 -5.30
CA ARG A 134 8.78 -15.33 -5.18
C ARG A 134 7.29 -15.09 -4.94
N GLU A 135 6.89 -13.87 -4.76
CA GLU A 135 5.52 -13.48 -4.45
C GLU A 135 5.06 -12.35 -5.36
N HIS A 136 3.87 -12.51 -5.95
CA HIS A 136 3.12 -11.44 -6.56
C HIS A 136 2.25 -10.79 -5.50
N GLU A 137 2.55 -9.54 -5.16
CA GLU A 137 1.83 -8.72 -4.18
C GLU A 137 0.53 -8.18 -4.79
N THR A 138 -0.46 -9.04 -4.95
CA THR A 138 -1.74 -8.75 -5.63
C THR A 138 -2.83 -8.23 -4.69
N ILE A 139 -2.67 -8.39 -3.39
CA ILE A 139 -3.58 -7.84 -2.37
C ILE A 139 -3.32 -6.33 -2.22
N CYS A 140 -4.36 -5.54 -1.96
CA CYS A 140 -4.37 -4.13 -1.59
C CYS A 140 -4.34 -3.15 -2.78
N VAL A 141 -3.20 -2.63 -3.24
CA VAL A 141 -3.14 -1.41 -4.08
C VAL A 141 -2.87 -1.63 -5.56
N THR A 142 -2.46 -2.81 -5.97
CA THR A 142 -1.93 -3.09 -7.32
C THR A 142 -2.91 -2.68 -8.42
N THR A 143 -4.18 -3.01 -8.29
CA THR A 143 -5.21 -2.65 -9.27
C THR A 143 -5.31 -1.13 -9.49
N ALA A 144 -5.35 -0.35 -8.42
CA ALA A 144 -5.41 1.10 -8.53
C ALA A 144 -4.10 1.71 -9.03
N CYS A 145 -2.94 1.16 -8.60
CA CYS A 145 -1.63 1.55 -9.13
C CYS A 145 -1.57 1.38 -10.65
N ASN A 146 -2.04 0.24 -11.16
CA ASN A 146 -2.06 -0.04 -12.60
C ASN A 146 -2.90 1.00 -13.36
N GLY A 147 -4.08 1.35 -12.84
CA GLY A 147 -4.92 2.38 -13.45
C GLY A 147 -4.28 3.78 -13.44
N TRP A 148 -3.57 4.12 -12.37
CA TRP A 148 -2.83 5.37 -12.29
C TRP A 148 -1.67 5.40 -13.28
N VAL A 149 -0.84 4.35 -13.30
CA VAL A 149 0.33 4.23 -14.20
C VAL A 149 -0.10 4.22 -15.67
N ALA A 150 -1.24 3.60 -15.99
CA ALA A 150 -1.77 3.56 -17.35
C ALA A 150 -1.88 4.96 -17.98
N GLY A 151 -2.31 5.95 -17.19
CA GLY A 151 -2.37 7.34 -17.66
C GLY A 151 -1.09 8.13 -17.43
N HIS A 152 -0.51 8.05 -16.22
CA HIS A 152 0.58 8.94 -15.81
C HIS A 152 1.98 8.43 -16.11
N GLY A 153 2.17 7.10 -16.26
CA GLY A 153 3.48 6.46 -16.45
C GLY A 153 4.34 6.39 -15.18
N LYS A 154 3.97 7.07 -14.09
CA LYS A 154 4.69 7.11 -12.80
C LYS A 154 3.75 7.25 -11.62
N ILE A 155 4.15 6.74 -10.43
CA ILE A 155 3.35 6.78 -9.21
C ILE A 155 3.80 7.92 -8.30
N TRP A 156 3.44 9.14 -8.65
CA TRP A 156 3.42 10.32 -7.79
C TRP A 156 2.35 11.30 -8.27
N GLY A 157 2.11 12.38 -7.53
CA GLY A 157 1.16 13.43 -7.87
C GLY A 157 1.45 14.71 -7.11
N ALA A 158 0.50 15.64 -7.15
CA ALA A 158 0.59 16.92 -6.49
C ALA A 158 0.81 16.79 -4.97
N ASP A 159 1.57 17.70 -4.38
CA ASP A 159 1.84 17.70 -2.94
C ASP A 159 0.53 17.82 -2.13
N PRO A 160 0.24 16.90 -1.20
CA PRO A 160 -0.98 16.96 -0.40
C PRO A 160 -1.06 18.20 0.49
N ARG A 161 0.06 18.89 0.78
CA ARG A 161 0.05 20.18 1.50
C ARG A 161 -0.61 21.29 0.67
N GLU A 162 -0.60 21.17 -0.66
CA GLU A 162 -1.27 22.08 -1.59
C GLU A 162 -2.80 22.02 -1.50
N ILE A 163 -3.37 20.98 -0.91
CA ILE A 163 -4.81 20.94 -0.59
C ILE A 163 -5.22 22.19 0.19
N GLY A 164 -4.32 22.74 1.04
CA GLY A 164 -4.54 23.98 1.76
C GLY A 164 -4.71 25.24 0.88
N GLU A 165 -4.38 25.15 -0.41
CA GLU A 165 -4.49 26.21 -1.42
C GLU A 165 -5.62 25.97 -2.43
N SER A 166 -6.38 24.88 -2.29
CA SER A 166 -7.48 24.50 -3.18
C SER A 166 -8.74 25.31 -2.93
N ASP A 167 -9.56 25.47 -3.97
CA ASP A 167 -10.90 26.05 -3.91
C ASP A 167 -11.98 24.93 -3.97
N LEU A 168 -11.61 23.76 -4.50
CA LEU A 168 -12.41 22.54 -4.50
C LEU A 168 -11.53 21.36 -4.17
N ILE A 169 -11.95 20.52 -3.25
CA ILE A 169 -11.32 19.24 -2.96
C ILE A 169 -12.32 18.12 -3.26
N VAL A 170 -11.92 17.19 -4.11
CA VAL A 170 -12.70 16.00 -4.42
C VAL A 170 -11.99 14.80 -3.80
N VAL A 171 -12.58 14.18 -2.79
CA VAL A 171 -12.14 12.90 -2.23
C VAL A 171 -12.95 11.79 -2.90
N TRP A 172 -12.30 10.92 -3.65
CA TRP A 172 -12.96 9.88 -4.42
C TRP A 172 -12.46 8.49 -4.00
N GLY A 173 -13.36 7.63 -3.49
CA GLY A 173 -13.03 6.29 -3.03
C GLY A 173 -12.07 6.26 -1.84
N GLY A 174 -12.20 7.19 -0.92
CA GLY A 174 -11.34 7.30 0.25
C GLY A 174 -12.04 7.89 1.48
N ASN A 175 -11.58 7.47 2.68
CA ASN A 175 -12.11 7.95 3.95
C ASN A 175 -10.99 8.54 4.84
N PRO A 176 -10.43 9.73 4.49
CA PRO A 176 -9.32 10.34 5.22
C PRO A 176 -9.54 10.51 6.73
N VAL A 177 -10.77 10.78 7.19
CA VAL A 177 -11.07 10.86 8.63
C VAL A 177 -10.62 9.60 9.38
N SER A 178 -10.75 8.43 8.76
CA SER A 178 -10.40 7.14 9.38
C SER A 178 -9.04 6.59 8.96
N THR A 179 -8.51 7.00 7.78
CA THR A 179 -7.36 6.35 7.16
C THR A 179 -6.22 7.28 6.77
N GLN A 180 -6.42 8.61 6.75
CA GLN A 180 -5.40 9.61 6.40
C GLN A 180 -5.75 10.96 7.06
N VAL A 181 -5.80 10.99 8.39
CA VAL A 181 -6.32 12.12 9.17
C VAL A 181 -5.64 13.47 8.85
N ASN A 182 -4.36 13.47 8.46
CA ASN A 182 -3.61 14.68 8.12
C ASN A 182 -4.18 15.39 6.88
N VAL A 183 -4.71 14.67 5.91
CA VAL A 183 -5.41 15.28 4.75
C VAL A 183 -6.58 16.13 5.21
N MET A 184 -7.31 15.71 6.24
CA MET A 184 -8.42 16.51 6.80
C MET A 184 -7.93 17.82 7.43
N THR A 185 -6.71 17.85 7.97
CA THR A 185 -6.09 19.10 8.47
C THR A 185 -5.89 20.10 7.34
N HIS A 186 -5.37 19.65 6.19
CA HIS A 186 -5.17 20.52 5.01
C HIS A 186 -6.50 20.93 4.38
N ILE A 187 -7.50 20.04 4.33
CA ILE A 187 -8.87 20.37 3.90
C ILE A 187 -9.48 21.43 4.81
N ALA A 188 -9.38 21.28 6.13
CA ALA A 188 -9.88 22.27 7.08
C ALA A 188 -9.20 23.63 6.92
N LYS A 189 -7.89 23.66 6.63
CA LYS A 189 -7.16 24.88 6.30
C LYS A 189 -7.74 25.55 5.05
N ALA A 190 -7.92 24.82 3.95
CA ALA A 190 -8.50 25.36 2.71
C ALA A 190 -9.91 25.93 2.92
N ARG A 191 -10.76 25.19 3.63
CA ARG A 191 -12.13 25.65 3.96
C ARG A 191 -12.12 26.93 4.78
N LYS A 192 -11.24 27.02 5.79
CA LYS A 192 -11.14 28.21 6.65
C LYS A 192 -10.57 29.44 5.92
N THR A 193 -9.57 29.27 5.08
CA THR A 193 -8.82 30.38 4.49
C THR A 193 -9.35 30.81 3.12
N ARG A 194 -9.99 29.90 2.39
CA ARG A 194 -10.43 30.10 1.00
C ARG A 194 -11.92 29.85 0.77
N GLY A 195 -12.64 29.30 1.74
CA GLY A 195 -14.02 28.87 1.55
C GLY A 195 -14.16 27.65 0.63
N ALA A 196 -13.10 26.85 0.54
CA ALA A 196 -13.05 25.67 -0.33
C ALA A 196 -14.21 24.69 -0.05
N LYS A 197 -14.78 24.12 -1.12
CA LYS A 197 -15.78 23.05 -1.00
C LYS A 197 -15.13 21.68 -0.95
N LEU A 198 -15.72 20.79 -0.16
CA LEU A 198 -15.37 19.37 -0.11
C LEU A 198 -16.48 18.54 -0.76
N VAL A 199 -16.13 17.82 -1.83
CA VAL A 199 -16.97 16.80 -2.45
C VAL A 199 -16.41 15.43 -2.09
N VAL A 200 -17.27 14.50 -1.67
CA VAL A 200 -16.88 13.10 -1.40
C VAL A 200 -17.70 12.18 -2.29
N ILE A 201 -17.02 11.33 -3.05
CA ILE A 201 -17.61 10.30 -3.90
C ILE A 201 -17.26 8.94 -3.27
N ASP A 202 -18.24 8.31 -2.67
CA ASP A 202 -18.08 7.07 -1.91
C ASP A 202 -19.41 6.33 -1.84
N PRO A 203 -19.46 4.99 -1.93
CA PRO A 203 -20.71 4.21 -1.91
C PRO A 203 -21.60 4.45 -0.70
N TYR A 204 -21.02 4.74 0.47
CA TYR A 204 -21.79 5.01 1.68
C TYR A 204 -21.33 6.28 2.38
N ARG A 205 -22.12 6.77 3.30
CA ARG A 205 -21.85 8.01 4.02
C ARG A 205 -20.80 7.79 5.12
N THR A 206 -19.53 7.78 4.71
CA THR A 206 -18.38 7.66 5.61
C THR A 206 -18.25 8.90 6.51
N PRO A 207 -17.46 8.86 7.62
CA PRO A 207 -17.16 10.05 8.41
C PRO A 207 -16.56 11.21 7.58
N THR A 208 -15.85 10.92 6.49
CA THR A 208 -15.39 11.95 5.55
C THR A 208 -16.53 12.53 4.75
N ALA A 209 -17.47 11.69 4.30
CA ALA A 209 -18.68 12.14 3.59
C ALA A 209 -19.63 12.94 4.50
N GLU A 210 -19.68 12.64 5.80
CA GLU A 210 -20.40 13.45 6.78
C GLU A 210 -19.84 14.87 6.93
N ALA A 211 -18.51 15.02 6.77
CA ALA A 211 -17.83 16.31 6.81
C ALA A 211 -17.91 17.08 5.49
N ALA A 212 -18.39 16.47 4.41
CA ALA A 212 -18.43 17.06 3.06
C ALA A 212 -19.58 18.05 2.88
N ASP A 213 -19.39 19.01 1.96
CA ASP A 213 -20.46 19.89 1.47
C ASP A 213 -21.38 19.14 0.49
N ILE A 214 -20.81 18.18 -0.27
CA ILE A 214 -21.54 17.35 -1.23
C ILE A 214 -21.06 15.91 -1.10
N HIS A 215 -21.99 14.99 -0.89
CA HIS A 215 -21.75 13.54 -0.95
C HIS A 215 -22.44 12.95 -2.18
N ILE A 216 -21.69 12.25 -3.01
CA ILE A 216 -22.19 11.55 -4.20
C ILE A 216 -22.12 10.05 -3.92
N PRO A 217 -23.26 9.39 -3.56
CA PRO A 217 -23.30 7.98 -3.21
C PRO A 217 -23.34 7.11 -4.47
N ILE A 218 -22.19 6.72 -4.96
CA ILE A 218 -22.02 5.94 -6.19
C ILE A 218 -22.24 4.44 -5.94
N ARG A 219 -22.84 3.72 -6.90
CA ARG A 219 -22.83 2.25 -6.86
C ARG A 219 -21.39 1.75 -6.98
N PRO A 220 -20.95 0.75 -6.14
CA PRO A 220 -19.59 0.25 -6.16
C PRO A 220 -19.14 -0.24 -7.55
N GLY A 221 -17.93 0.18 -7.98
CA GLY A 221 -17.32 -0.24 -9.24
C GLY A 221 -17.88 0.44 -10.49
N THR A 222 -18.64 1.54 -10.35
CA THR A 222 -19.19 2.30 -11.48
C THR A 222 -18.52 3.67 -11.68
N ASP A 223 -17.37 3.86 -11.06
CA ASP A 223 -16.60 5.12 -11.08
C ASP A 223 -16.21 5.55 -12.51
N GLY A 224 -15.88 4.58 -13.38
CA GLY A 224 -15.58 4.82 -14.79
C GLY A 224 -16.76 5.44 -15.53
N ALA A 225 -17.98 4.98 -15.28
CA ALA A 225 -19.18 5.55 -15.90
C ALA A 225 -19.40 7.01 -15.46
N LEU A 226 -19.25 7.29 -14.16
CA LEU A 226 -19.35 8.66 -13.64
C LEU A 226 -18.29 9.57 -14.28
N ALA A 227 -17.03 9.13 -14.30
CA ALA A 227 -15.94 9.92 -14.87
C ALA A 227 -16.13 10.19 -16.36
N CYS A 228 -16.58 9.21 -17.14
CA CYS A 228 -16.88 9.37 -18.56
C CYS A 228 -18.01 10.39 -18.80
N ALA A 229 -19.09 10.31 -18.04
CA ALA A 229 -20.20 11.26 -18.16
C ALA A 229 -19.81 12.68 -17.71
N VAL A 230 -19.00 12.82 -16.68
CA VAL A 230 -18.44 14.11 -16.25
C VAL A 230 -17.59 14.70 -17.40
N MET A 231 -16.68 13.91 -18.00
CA MET A 231 -15.88 14.37 -19.14
C MET A 231 -16.74 14.73 -20.35
N GLN A 232 -17.79 13.96 -20.62
CA GLN A 232 -18.74 14.28 -21.71
C GLN A 232 -19.38 15.67 -21.52
N VAL A 233 -19.83 16.00 -20.31
CA VAL A 233 -20.37 17.33 -19.99
C VAL A 233 -19.30 18.42 -20.14
N LEU A 234 -18.07 18.16 -19.67
CA LEU A 234 -16.95 19.09 -19.80
C LEU A 234 -16.66 19.45 -21.25
N PHE A 235 -16.69 18.46 -22.15
CA PHE A 235 -16.56 18.69 -23.60
C PHE A 235 -17.77 19.44 -24.17
N ALA A 236 -18.99 18.99 -23.87
CA ALA A 236 -20.21 19.56 -24.41
C ALA A 236 -20.45 21.01 -24.02
N GLU A 237 -20.02 21.40 -22.79
CA GLU A 237 -20.18 22.75 -22.25
C GLU A 237 -18.93 23.63 -22.40
N ASN A 238 -17.92 23.21 -23.19
CA ASN A 238 -16.67 23.93 -23.41
C ASN A 238 -15.90 24.26 -22.11
N LEU A 239 -15.89 23.32 -21.15
CA LEU A 239 -15.15 23.41 -19.89
C LEU A 239 -13.82 22.63 -19.94
N ALA A 240 -13.50 21.98 -21.06
CA ALA A 240 -12.25 21.28 -21.28
C ALA A 240 -11.13 22.25 -21.69
N ASP A 241 -9.91 21.99 -21.23
CA ASP A 241 -8.71 22.75 -21.57
C ASP A 241 -8.01 22.10 -22.78
N TRP A 242 -8.40 22.52 -23.99
CA TRP A 242 -7.89 21.96 -25.23
C TRP A 242 -6.40 22.19 -25.46
N ASP A 243 -5.89 23.35 -25.06
CA ASP A 243 -4.48 23.70 -25.24
C ASP A 243 -3.62 22.79 -24.36
N TYR A 244 -4.02 22.60 -23.09
CA TYR A 244 -3.33 21.71 -22.18
C TYR A 244 -3.37 20.24 -22.67
N MET A 245 -4.54 19.75 -23.07
CA MET A 245 -4.67 18.37 -23.54
C MET A 245 -3.80 18.10 -24.78
N ARG A 246 -3.77 19.01 -25.76
CA ARG A 246 -2.95 18.84 -26.98
C ARG A 246 -1.46 18.86 -26.69
N GLU A 247 -1.05 19.64 -25.68
CA GLU A 247 0.34 19.70 -25.26
C GLU A 247 0.76 18.47 -24.46
N PHE A 248 -0.07 18.00 -23.52
CA PHE A 248 0.34 17.02 -22.49
C PHE A 248 -0.34 15.65 -22.61
N SER A 249 -1.18 15.38 -23.59
CA SER A 249 -1.85 14.07 -23.70
C SER A 249 -1.85 13.50 -25.13
N ASP A 250 -2.24 12.22 -25.23
CA ASP A 250 -2.46 11.51 -26.50
C ASP A 250 -3.92 11.64 -26.94
N GLY A 251 -4.15 12.00 -28.19
CA GLY A 251 -5.43 11.93 -28.91
C GLY A 251 -6.68 12.49 -28.20
N PRO A 252 -6.70 13.76 -27.72
CA PRO A 252 -7.85 14.31 -27.01
C PRO A 252 -9.13 14.39 -27.85
N GLU A 253 -9.02 14.55 -29.16
CA GLU A 253 -10.16 14.51 -30.09
C GLU A 253 -10.78 13.13 -30.18
N ARG A 254 -9.94 12.08 -30.10
CA ARG A 254 -10.40 10.67 -30.06
C ARG A 254 -11.17 10.39 -28.77
N LEU A 255 -10.68 10.93 -27.63
CA LEU A 255 -11.39 10.83 -26.35
C LEU A 255 -12.75 11.52 -26.43
N GLN A 256 -12.82 12.76 -26.91
CA GLN A 256 -14.08 13.48 -27.07
C GLN A 256 -15.08 12.70 -27.92
N GLN A 257 -14.64 12.18 -29.08
CA GLN A 257 -15.49 11.40 -29.96
C GLN A 257 -16.01 10.14 -29.27
N HIS A 258 -15.16 9.41 -28.55
CA HIS A 258 -15.54 8.22 -27.80
C HIS A 258 -16.62 8.51 -26.76
N LEU A 259 -16.51 9.64 -26.06
CA LEU A 259 -17.40 9.99 -24.96
C LEU A 259 -18.76 10.58 -25.40
N THR A 260 -19.00 10.80 -26.69
CA THR A 260 -20.26 11.41 -27.19
C THR A 260 -21.52 10.68 -26.73
N THR A 261 -21.45 9.36 -26.55
CA THR A 261 -22.57 8.52 -26.10
C THR A 261 -22.56 8.22 -24.60
N ARG A 262 -21.55 8.68 -23.87
CA ARG A 262 -21.41 8.49 -22.41
C ARG A 262 -22.07 9.64 -21.66
N THR A 263 -23.38 9.85 -21.94
CA THR A 263 -24.14 10.98 -21.38
C THR A 263 -24.42 10.83 -19.89
N PRO A 264 -24.78 11.90 -19.15
CA PRO A 264 -25.24 11.80 -17.78
C PRO A 264 -26.40 10.83 -17.58
N GLU A 265 -27.34 10.71 -18.54
CA GLU A 265 -28.44 9.75 -18.48
C GLU A 265 -27.94 8.30 -18.57
N TRP A 266 -27.00 8.02 -19.47
CA TRP A 266 -26.34 6.70 -19.54
C TRP A 266 -25.66 6.35 -18.22
N ALA A 267 -24.97 7.32 -17.60
CA ALA A 267 -24.29 7.09 -16.33
C ALA A 267 -25.26 6.96 -15.14
N GLU A 268 -26.42 7.65 -15.16
CA GLU A 268 -27.47 7.52 -14.14
C GLU A 268 -27.95 6.07 -14.03
N GLU A 269 -28.20 5.41 -15.14
CA GLU A 269 -28.64 4.00 -15.19
C GLU A 269 -27.62 3.07 -14.50
N ILE A 270 -26.32 3.33 -14.73
CA ILE A 270 -25.21 2.51 -14.22
C ILE A 270 -24.89 2.84 -12.76
N THR A 271 -24.71 4.12 -12.46
CA THR A 271 -24.17 4.61 -11.18
C THR A 271 -25.22 4.79 -10.11
N GLY A 272 -26.49 4.96 -10.51
CA GLY A 272 -27.59 5.35 -9.63
C GLY A 272 -27.56 6.82 -9.18
N ILE A 273 -26.66 7.63 -9.77
CA ILE A 273 -26.58 9.07 -9.48
C ILE A 273 -27.45 9.81 -10.50
N PRO A 274 -28.37 10.71 -10.07
CA PRO A 274 -29.20 11.47 -10.99
C PRO A 274 -28.38 12.25 -12.03
N ALA A 275 -28.79 12.25 -13.29
CA ALA A 275 -28.09 12.94 -14.37
C ALA A 275 -27.91 14.44 -14.09
N ALA A 276 -28.85 15.06 -13.39
CA ALA A 276 -28.73 16.44 -12.95
C ALA A 276 -27.54 16.65 -12.00
N ASP A 277 -27.36 15.77 -11.03
CA ASP A 277 -26.25 15.83 -10.05
C ASP A 277 -24.90 15.61 -10.74
N ILE A 278 -24.86 14.71 -11.74
CA ILE A 278 -23.65 14.50 -12.56
C ILE A 278 -23.27 15.79 -13.32
N ARG A 279 -24.24 16.47 -13.93
CA ARG A 279 -24.01 17.77 -14.61
C ARG A 279 -23.55 18.85 -13.64
N ASP A 280 -24.16 18.93 -12.48
CA ASP A 280 -23.82 19.95 -11.49
C ASP A 280 -22.41 19.71 -10.93
N PHE A 281 -22.03 18.46 -10.68
CA PHE A 281 -20.65 18.12 -10.30
C PHE A 281 -19.66 18.44 -11.43
N ALA A 282 -19.96 18.06 -12.67
CA ALA A 282 -19.12 18.36 -13.82
C ALA A 282 -18.88 19.87 -13.99
N ARG A 283 -19.93 20.67 -13.88
CA ARG A 283 -19.83 22.14 -13.93
C ARG A 283 -19.03 22.73 -12.77
N LEU A 284 -19.25 22.24 -11.56
CA LEU A 284 -18.50 22.64 -10.38
C LEU A 284 -17.00 22.36 -10.57
N TYR A 285 -16.66 21.13 -10.97
CA TYR A 285 -15.29 20.71 -11.20
C TYR A 285 -14.63 21.49 -12.36
N GLY A 286 -15.32 21.58 -13.50
CA GLY A 286 -14.83 22.27 -14.69
C GLY A 286 -14.52 23.74 -14.44
N LYS A 287 -15.43 24.46 -13.76
CA LYS A 287 -15.32 25.91 -13.49
C LYS A 287 -14.35 26.27 -12.38
N THR A 288 -13.98 25.32 -11.50
CA THR A 288 -13.06 25.60 -10.39
C THR A 288 -11.63 25.35 -10.84
N GLU A 289 -10.82 26.40 -10.90
CA GLU A 289 -9.44 26.35 -11.37
C GLU A 289 -8.55 25.49 -10.48
N ARG A 290 -8.59 25.71 -9.16
CA ARG A 290 -7.80 24.98 -8.15
C ARG A 290 -8.63 23.86 -7.55
N ALA A 291 -8.86 22.82 -8.37
CA ALA A 291 -9.57 21.61 -7.96
C ALA A 291 -8.57 20.47 -7.73
N TYR A 292 -8.43 20.04 -6.48
CA TYR A 292 -7.56 18.94 -6.09
C TYR A 292 -8.33 17.64 -6.01
N LEU A 293 -7.88 16.62 -6.73
CA LEU A 293 -8.47 15.29 -6.74
C LEU A 293 -7.65 14.33 -5.85
N ARG A 294 -8.17 13.99 -4.67
CA ARG A 294 -7.58 12.98 -3.80
C ARG A 294 -8.27 11.64 -4.04
N VAL A 295 -7.67 10.75 -4.82
CA VAL A 295 -8.20 9.40 -5.05
C VAL A 295 -7.70 8.44 -4.00
N GLY A 296 -8.60 7.60 -3.50
CA GLY A 296 -8.33 6.66 -2.43
C GLY A 296 -8.16 5.22 -2.91
N TYR A 297 -8.04 4.29 -1.95
CA TYR A 297 -7.87 2.86 -2.23
C TYR A 297 -9.21 2.13 -2.49
N GLY A 298 -10.35 2.83 -2.47
CA GLY A 298 -11.65 2.28 -2.86
C GLY A 298 -11.66 1.66 -4.26
N PHE A 299 -10.83 2.18 -5.17
CA PHE A 299 -10.66 1.64 -6.52
C PHE A 299 -10.10 0.21 -6.56
N THR A 300 -9.53 -0.30 -5.48
CA THR A 300 -9.05 -1.68 -5.40
C THR A 300 -10.12 -2.68 -4.97
N ARG A 301 -11.34 -2.21 -4.68
CA ARG A 301 -12.43 -3.03 -4.14
C ARG A 301 -13.36 -3.64 -5.22
N SER A 302 -12.99 -3.51 -6.49
CA SER A 302 -13.68 -4.14 -7.61
C SER A 302 -12.69 -4.54 -8.71
N ARG A 303 -13.03 -5.57 -9.50
CA ARG A 303 -12.15 -6.12 -10.55
C ARG A 303 -11.85 -5.11 -11.65
N ASN A 304 -12.77 -4.21 -11.94
CA ASN A 304 -12.59 -3.13 -12.90
C ASN A 304 -11.88 -1.89 -12.33
N GLY A 305 -11.31 -1.99 -11.14
CA GLY A 305 -10.74 -0.84 -10.42
C GLY A 305 -9.62 -0.11 -11.16
N ALA A 306 -8.82 -0.81 -11.96
CA ALA A 306 -7.79 -0.17 -12.78
C ALA A 306 -8.41 0.71 -13.88
N ALA A 307 -9.43 0.23 -14.59
CA ALA A 307 -10.16 1.02 -15.60
C ALA A 307 -10.86 2.23 -14.95
N ASN A 308 -11.48 2.03 -13.79
CA ASN A 308 -12.11 3.10 -13.02
C ASN A 308 -11.10 4.18 -12.59
N MET A 309 -9.95 3.77 -12.05
CA MET A 309 -8.87 4.70 -11.65
C MET A 309 -8.37 5.48 -12.86
N HIS A 310 -8.09 4.81 -13.97
CA HIS A 310 -7.64 5.46 -15.19
C HIS A 310 -8.65 6.51 -15.68
N ALA A 311 -9.95 6.16 -15.76
CA ALA A 311 -11.00 7.07 -16.18
C ALA A 311 -11.10 8.32 -15.29
N VAL A 312 -11.04 8.14 -13.96
CA VAL A 312 -11.11 9.25 -13.00
C VAL A 312 -9.88 10.16 -13.10
N THR A 313 -8.71 9.61 -13.34
CA THR A 313 -7.47 10.39 -13.46
C THR A 313 -7.35 11.16 -14.77
N CYS A 314 -8.19 10.90 -15.77
CA CYS A 314 -8.33 11.75 -16.95
C CYS A 314 -8.90 13.14 -16.63
N LEU A 315 -9.73 13.28 -15.58
CA LEU A 315 -10.42 14.53 -15.25
C LEU A 315 -9.49 15.74 -15.08
N PRO A 316 -8.41 15.70 -14.26
CA PRO A 316 -7.50 16.82 -14.12
C PRO A 316 -6.74 17.13 -15.41
N VAL A 317 -6.56 16.16 -16.31
CA VAL A 317 -5.91 16.38 -17.62
C VAL A 317 -6.88 17.06 -18.58
N VAL A 318 -8.12 16.59 -18.68
CA VAL A 318 -9.17 17.18 -19.53
C VAL A 318 -9.40 18.66 -19.17
N THR A 319 -9.24 19.02 -17.90
CA THR A 319 -9.53 20.36 -17.41
C THR A 319 -8.28 21.19 -17.07
N GLY A 320 -7.07 20.71 -17.37
CA GLY A 320 -5.81 21.42 -17.14
C GLY A 320 -5.53 21.76 -15.67
N LYS A 321 -6.06 20.97 -14.70
CA LYS A 321 -5.92 21.28 -13.25
C LYS A 321 -4.48 21.16 -12.76
N TRP A 322 -3.64 20.45 -13.47
CA TRP A 322 -2.22 20.33 -13.18
C TRP A 322 -1.44 21.66 -13.31
N LYS A 323 -1.95 22.63 -14.05
CA LYS A 323 -1.33 23.96 -14.18
C LYS A 323 -1.35 24.79 -12.91
N HIS A 324 -2.12 24.38 -11.90
CA HIS A 324 -2.45 25.22 -10.76
C HIS A 324 -1.99 24.60 -9.44
N ARG A 325 -1.27 25.35 -8.62
CA ARG A 325 -1.00 24.97 -7.23
C ARG A 325 -2.33 24.85 -6.48
N GLY A 326 -2.52 23.75 -5.77
CA GLY A 326 -3.81 23.41 -5.18
C GLY A 326 -4.78 22.73 -6.16
N GLY A 327 -4.30 22.38 -7.36
CA GLY A 327 -4.99 21.55 -8.35
C GLY A 327 -4.30 20.21 -8.55
N GLY A 328 -4.61 19.53 -9.67
CA GLY A 328 -4.05 18.22 -10.00
C GLY A 328 -4.66 17.06 -9.21
N ALA A 329 -3.90 15.99 -9.00
CA ALA A 329 -4.38 14.80 -8.32
C ALA A 329 -3.27 14.11 -7.50
N LEU A 330 -3.68 13.30 -6.53
CA LEU A 330 -2.81 12.42 -5.77
C LEU A 330 -3.51 11.09 -5.47
N PHE A 331 -2.84 9.99 -5.83
CA PHE A 331 -3.12 8.64 -5.36
C PHE A 331 -2.06 8.19 -4.35
N SER A 332 -0.83 8.02 -4.81
CA SER A 332 0.31 7.59 -4.01
C SER A 332 1.60 8.22 -4.53
N ASN A 333 2.58 8.40 -3.64
CA ASN A 333 3.91 8.96 -3.96
C ASN A 333 5.01 7.90 -3.92
N ARG A 334 4.69 6.61 -4.07
CA ARG A 334 5.61 5.51 -3.82
C ARG A 334 6.93 5.60 -4.60
N GLU A 335 6.91 6.04 -5.85
CA GLU A 335 8.10 6.14 -6.71
C GLU A 335 8.88 7.45 -6.54
N LEU A 336 8.31 8.43 -5.86
CA LEU A 336 8.93 9.74 -5.67
C LEU A 336 10.25 9.66 -4.90
N TYR A 337 10.35 8.71 -3.98
CA TYR A 337 11.47 8.64 -3.04
C TYR A 337 12.76 8.13 -3.68
N GLY A 338 12.69 7.28 -4.72
CA GLY A 338 13.86 6.77 -5.43
C GLY A 338 14.86 6.10 -4.50
N VAL A 339 14.41 5.30 -3.53
CA VAL A 339 15.27 4.57 -2.60
C VAL A 339 15.83 3.34 -3.28
N ASP A 340 17.17 3.20 -3.29
CA ASP A 340 17.85 1.97 -3.73
C ASP A 340 17.69 0.88 -2.66
N GLY A 341 16.83 -0.07 -2.92
CA GLY A 341 16.59 -1.21 -2.04
C GLY A 341 17.41 -2.46 -2.38
N THR A 342 18.49 -2.34 -3.15
CA THR A 342 19.22 -3.50 -3.70
C THR A 342 19.60 -4.51 -2.62
N LEU A 343 20.30 -4.10 -1.56
CA LEU A 343 20.68 -5.02 -0.48
C LEU A 343 19.52 -5.38 0.46
N ILE A 344 18.54 -4.50 0.62
CA ILE A 344 17.35 -4.79 1.42
C ILE A 344 16.58 -5.95 0.79
N LYS A 345 16.39 -5.91 -0.52
CA LYS A 345 15.56 -6.85 -1.29
C LYS A 345 16.36 -7.95 -2.00
N GLY A 346 17.67 -7.85 -2.09
CA GLY A 346 18.51 -8.76 -2.88
C GLY A 346 18.23 -8.67 -4.38
N LEU A 347 18.11 -7.44 -4.91
CA LEU A 347 17.74 -7.24 -6.32
C LEU A 347 18.88 -7.64 -7.29
N ASP A 348 20.11 -7.67 -6.81
CA ASP A 348 21.31 -8.08 -7.54
C ASP A 348 21.49 -9.61 -7.64
N VAL A 349 20.70 -10.38 -6.88
CA VAL A 349 20.74 -11.85 -6.87
C VAL A 349 19.42 -12.49 -7.27
N VAL A 350 18.47 -11.73 -7.77
CA VAL A 350 17.18 -12.26 -8.21
C VAL A 350 17.33 -13.07 -9.51
N ASP A 351 16.83 -14.31 -9.53
CA ASP A 351 16.61 -15.05 -10.78
C ASP A 351 15.19 -14.74 -11.30
N PRO A 352 15.07 -14.08 -12.47
CA PRO A 352 13.75 -13.77 -13.03
C PRO A 352 12.92 -15.01 -13.40
N ASN A 353 13.57 -16.17 -13.59
CA ASN A 353 12.89 -17.41 -13.93
C ASN A 353 12.26 -18.13 -12.72
N THR A 354 12.67 -17.79 -11.50
CA THR A 354 12.02 -18.33 -10.30
C THR A 354 10.55 -17.95 -10.30
N ARG A 355 9.66 -18.93 -10.09
CA ARG A 355 8.21 -18.67 -10.10
C ARG A 355 7.80 -17.63 -9.07
N ALA A 356 6.78 -16.82 -9.39
CA ALA A 356 6.19 -15.85 -8.48
C ALA A 356 4.74 -16.25 -8.19
N LEU A 357 4.47 -16.73 -6.98
CA LEU A 357 3.14 -17.17 -6.55
C LEU A 357 2.27 -15.97 -6.19
N ASP A 358 1.01 -16.01 -6.60
CA ASP A 358 0.03 -14.99 -6.26
C ASP A 358 -0.38 -15.10 -4.79
N MET A 359 -0.07 -14.08 -4.00
CA MET A 359 -0.37 -14.07 -2.57
C MET A 359 -1.87 -14.18 -2.26
N SER A 360 -2.74 -13.69 -3.14
CA SER A 360 -4.19 -13.79 -2.96
C SER A 360 -4.71 -15.23 -3.13
N GLN A 361 -3.92 -16.11 -3.74
CA GLN A 361 -4.25 -17.51 -3.99
C GLN A 361 -3.58 -18.48 -3.02
N ILE A 362 -3.09 -18.00 -1.88
CA ILE A 362 -2.39 -18.85 -0.90
C ILE A 362 -3.17 -20.13 -0.55
N GLY A 363 -4.47 -20.07 -0.36
CA GLY A 363 -5.30 -21.25 -0.09
C GLY A 363 -5.23 -22.28 -1.21
N ARG A 364 -5.28 -21.84 -2.47
CA ARG A 364 -5.15 -22.72 -3.65
C ARG A 364 -3.74 -23.28 -3.78
N VAL A 365 -2.72 -22.45 -3.59
CA VAL A 365 -1.31 -22.89 -3.60
C VAL A 365 -1.09 -23.97 -2.57
N LEU A 366 -1.50 -23.74 -1.32
CA LEU A 366 -1.29 -24.69 -0.23
C LEU A 366 -2.12 -25.99 -0.38
N THR A 367 -3.26 -25.95 -1.09
CA THR A 367 -4.09 -27.14 -1.37
C THR A 367 -3.75 -27.84 -2.69
N GLY A 368 -2.67 -27.43 -3.39
CA GLY A 368 -2.13 -28.13 -4.54
C GLY A 368 -2.83 -27.85 -5.88
N ASP A 369 -3.50 -26.70 -6.03
CA ASP A 369 -4.07 -26.29 -7.32
C ASP A 369 -2.96 -26.06 -8.35
N ALA A 370 -2.98 -26.84 -9.43
CA ALA A 370 -1.92 -26.84 -10.43
C ALA A 370 -1.74 -25.47 -11.14
N LYS A 371 -2.84 -24.71 -11.33
CA LYS A 371 -2.78 -23.38 -11.94
C LYS A 371 -2.16 -22.39 -10.96
N ALA A 372 -2.55 -22.41 -9.70
CA ALA A 372 -1.98 -21.54 -8.68
C ALA A 372 -0.49 -21.86 -8.42
N LEU A 373 -0.08 -23.12 -8.52
CA LEU A 373 1.32 -23.57 -8.44
C LEU A 373 2.13 -23.25 -9.71
N GLN A 374 1.51 -22.78 -10.79
CA GLN A 374 2.17 -22.48 -12.08
C GLN A 374 2.98 -23.66 -12.65
N GLY A 375 2.53 -24.88 -12.39
CA GLY A 375 3.22 -26.12 -12.82
C GLY A 375 4.50 -26.45 -12.04
N GLY A 376 4.85 -25.68 -11.02
CA GLY A 376 6.00 -25.95 -10.16
C GLY A 376 5.69 -26.93 -9.01
N PRO A 377 6.68 -27.21 -8.12
CA PRO A 377 6.52 -28.16 -7.03
C PRO A 377 5.46 -27.71 -6.01
N PRO A 378 4.90 -28.65 -5.20
CA PRO A 378 4.05 -28.26 -4.09
C PRO A 378 4.82 -27.41 -3.08
N VAL A 379 4.14 -26.48 -2.41
CA VAL A 379 4.72 -25.79 -1.25
C VAL A 379 4.65 -26.71 -0.04
N THR A 380 5.81 -27.08 0.50
CA THR A 380 5.96 -27.93 1.69
C THR A 380 6.67 -27.23 2.85
N MET A 381 7.13 -25.99 2.62
CA MET A 381 7.69 -25.10 3.65
C MET A 381 7.12 -23.70 3.48
N LEU A 382 6.38 -23.23 4.48
CA LEU A 382 5.81 -21.89 4.57
C LEU A 382 6.50 -21.11 5.71
N PHE A 383 7.09 -19.97 5.39
CA PHE A 383 7.64 -19.05 6.38
C PHE A 383 6.92 -17.71 6.27
N THR A 384 6.24 -17.25 7.33
CA THR A 384 5.45 -16.03 7.28
C THR A 384 6.00 -14.92 8.17
N GLN A 385 6.02 -13.69 7.65
CA GLN A 385 6.32 -12.45 8.38
C GLN A 385 5.30 -11.37 8.04
N ASN A 386 4.92 -10.55 9.02
CA ASN A 386 4.04 -9.38 8.84
C ASN A 386 2.64 -9.70 8.30
N ILE A 387 2.16 -10.92 8.42
CA ILE A 387 0.85 -11.31 7.89
C ILE A 387 0.22 -12.46 8.68
N ASN A 388 -1.11 -12.44 8.76
CA ASN A 388 -1.94 -13.49 9.36
C ASN A 388 -2.89 -14.09 8.30
N PRO A 389 -2.38 -14.95 7.37
CA PRO A 389 -3.16 -15.37 6.21
C PRO A 389 -4.44 -16.14 6.55
N ALA A 390 -4.48 -16.87 7.67
CA ALA A 390 -5.68 -17.59 8.10
C ALA A 390 -6.88 -16.68 8.45
N GLU A 391 -6.67 -15.35 8.58
CA GLU A 391 -7.74 -14.38 8.84
C GLU A 391 -7.91 -13.37 7.72
N VAL A 392 -6.85 -13.03 6.97
CA VAL A 392 -6.90 -11.91 6.03
C VAL A 392 -6.82 -12.33 4.56
N ALA A 393 -6.45 -13.58 4.24
CA ALA A 393 -6.38 -14.02 2.86
C ALA A 393 -7.74 -14.52 2.34
N PRO A 394 -8.03 -14.36 1.04
CA PRO A 394 -9.24 -14.91 0.43
C PRO A 394 -9.32 -16.43 0.54
N GLU A 395 -10.52 -17.00 0.43
CA GLU A 395 -10.76 -18.45 0.54
C GLU A 395 -10.24 -19.02 1.85
N THR A 396 -10.55 -18.37 2.98
CA THR A 396 -10.05 -18.67 4.34
C THR A 396 -10.08 -20.17 4.68
N THR A 397 -11.17 -20.89 4.33
CA THR A 397 -11.25 -22.34 4.57
C THR A 397 -10.12 -23.10 3.89
N ARG A 398 -9.81 -22.78 2.62
CA ARG A 398 -8.69 -23.39 1.91
C ARG A 398 -7.33 -23.05 2.51
N VAL A 399 -7.20 -21.81 3.02
CA VAL A 399 -5.96 -21.39 3.71
C VAL A 399 -5.74 -22.27 4.94
N ILE A 400 -6.78 -22.43 5.76
CA ILE A 400 -6.73 -23.27 6.96
C ILE A 400 -6.46 -24.73 6.59
N ASP A 401 -7.20 -25.31 5.62
CA ASP A 401 -6.99 -26.69 5.15
C ASP A 401 -5.56 -26.89 4.66
N GLY A 402 -5.02 -25.93 3.90
CA GLY A 402 -3.65 -25.97 3.43
C GLY A 402 -2.62 -25.89 4.56
N MET A 403 -2.83 -25.00 5.53
CA MET A 403 -1.94 -24.88 6.69
C MET A 403 -2.02 -26.09 7.64
N MET A 404 -3.12 -26.84 7.63
CA MET A 404 -3.31 -28.05 8.44
C MET A 404 -2.66 -29.31 7.84
N ARG A 405 -2.10 -29.25 6.63
CA ARG A 405 -1.45 -30.40 6.00
C ARG A 405 -0.26 -30.91 6.83
N ASP A 406 -0.15 -32.21 6.98
CA ASP A 406 0.95 -32.86 7.72
C ASP A 406 2.30 -32.74 7.00
N ASP A 407 2.31 -32.67 5.68
CA ASP A 407 3.51 -32.52 4.85
C ASP A 407 3.95 -31.04 4.64
N LEU A 408 3.23 -30.07 5.20
CA LEU A 408 3.61 -28.69 5.22
C LEU A 408 4.24 -28.31 6.56
N PHE A 409 5.50 -27.93 6.57
CA PHE A 409 6.10 -27.27 7.73
C PHE A 409 5.83 -25.77 7.68
N THR A 410 5.32 -25.20 8.78
CA THR A 410 4.97 -23.78 8.87
C THR A 410 5.71 -23.11 10.01
N CYS A 411 6.45 -22.04 9.70
CA CYS A 411 7.03 -21.13 10.69
C CYS A 411 6.36 -19.75 10.59
N VAL A 412 5.88 -19.23 11.71
CA VAL A 412 5.20 -17.93 11.80
C VAL A 412 5.98 -17.00 12.71
N HIS A 413 6.43 -15.86 12.20
CA HIS A 413 7.07 -14.79 12.97
C HIS A 413 6.06 -13.70 13.26
N GLU A 414 5.60 -13.58 14.51
CA GLU A 414 4.41 -12.79 14.88
C GLU A 414 4.56 -12.16 16.28
N GLN A 415 3.77 -11.13 16.53
CA GLN A 415 3.72 -10.41 17.82
C GLN A 415 2.76 -11.06 18.83
N PHE A 416 1.71 -11.75 18.34
CA PHE A 416 0.64 -12.36 19.12
C PHE A 416 0.33 -13.77 18.63
N MET A 417 -0.36 -14.56 19.44
CA MET A 417 -0.83 -15.90 19.04
C MET A 417 -2.08 -15.76 18.14
N THR A 418 -1.84 -15.39 16.88
CA THR A 418 -2.88 -15.23 15.84
C THR A 418 -3.43 -16.59 15.38
N ALA A 419 -4.49 -16.58 14.55
CA ALA A 419 -5.03 -17.81 13.95
C ALA A 419 -3.96 -18.55 13.14
N SER A 420 -3.14 -17.86 12.35
CA SER A 420 -2.03 -18.48 11.63
C SER A 420 -0.95 -19.04 12.55
N ALA A 421 -0.61 -18.33 13.63
CA ALA A 421 0.37 -18.80 14.62
C ALA A 421 -0.09 -20.11 15.29
N LYS A 422 -1.39 -20.24 15.60
CA LYS A 422 -1.95 -21.48 16.17
C LYS A 422 -1.84 -22.71 15.25
N LEU A 423 -1.70 -22.50 13.94
CA LEU A 423 -1.55 -23.56 12.94
C LEU A 423 -0.08 -23.88 12.63
N ALA A 424 0.87 -23.13 13.20
CA ALA A 424 2.30 -23.26 12.92
C ALA A 424 2.95 -24.44 13.66
N ASP A 425 4.09 -24.89 13.13
CA ASP A 425 5.00 -25.84 13.78
C ASP A 425 5.97 -25.10 14.71
N ILE A 426 6.45 -23.92 14.26
CA ILE A 426 7.29 -22.99 15.03
C ILE A 426 6.67 -21.60 15.00
N VAL A 427 6.59 -20.96 16.17
CA VAL A 427 6.20 -19.55 16.32
C VAL A 427 7.37 -18.77 16.90
N LEU A 428 7.77 -17.70 16.22
CA LEU A 428 8.87 -16.84 16.61
C LEU A 428 8.34 -15.49 17.12
N PRO A 429 8.81 -14.98 18.27
CA PRO A 429 8.32 -13.70 18.82
C PRO A 429 8.94 -12.51 18.06
N ALA A 430 8.09 -11.64 17.53
CA ALA A 430 8.49 -10.49 16.74
C ALA A 430 8.53 -9.19 17.56
N THR A 431 9.52 -8.33 17.26
CA THR A 431 9.59 -6.96 17.78
C THR A 431 8.46 -6.10 17.21
N MET A 432 8.12 -5.04 17.94
CA MET A 432 7.30 -3.93 17.44
C MET A 432 8.20 -2.77 16.96
N PHE A 433 7.64 -1.84 16.20
CA PHE A 433 8.37 -0.76 15.54
C PHE A 433 9.21 0.15 16.45
N LEU A 434 8.94 0.20 17.76
CA LEU A 434 9.74 0.96 18.73
C LEU A 434 10.94 0.16 19.26
N GLU A 435 10.99 -1.14 18.99
CA GLU A 435 11.99 -2.08 19.47
C GLU A 435 13.04 -2.43 18.41
N HIS A 436 12.96 -1.83 17.21
CA HIS A 436 13.93 -2.04 16.11
C HIS A 436 14.13 -0.76 15.29
N GLU A 437 15.11 -0.81 14.42
CA GLU A 437 15.43 0.28 13.49
C GLU A 437 14.70 0.06 12.18
N ASP A 438 14.25 1.16 11.53
CA ASP A 438 13.64 1.09 10.21
C ASP A 438 13.67 2.42 9.46
N MET A 439 13.27 2.38 8.18
CA MET A 439 13.12 3.52 7.30
C MET A 439 11.73 3.53 6.68
N TYR A 440 11.08 4.69 6.66
CA TYR A 440 9.69 4.84 6.21
C TYR A 440 9.55 5.86 5.10
N GLN A 441 8.73 5.51 4.11
CA GLN A 441 8.22 6.41 3.10
C GLN A 441 6.68 6.43 3.15
N GLY A 442 6.07 7.60 2.97
CA GLY A 442 4.62 7.72 2.97
C GLY A 442 4.02 7.67 1.57
N GLY A 443 2.93 6.92 1.36
CA GLY A 443 2.19 6.96 0.10
C GLY A 443 1.44 8.30 -0.13
N GLY A 444 1.25 9.10 0.89
CA GLY A 444 0.45 10.33 0.84
C GLY A 444 1.17 11.59 1.33
N HIS A 445 2.51 11.59 1.40
CA HIS A 445 3.34 12.78 1.65
C HIS A 445 4.71 12.62 1.00
N PHE A 446 5.64 13.57 1.21
CA PHE A 446 6.97 13.60 0.58
C PHE A 446 8.14 13.39 1.54
N TYR A 447 7.91 12.95 2.78
CA TYR A 447 8.96 12.79 3.78
C TYR A 447 9.48 11.35 3.84
N LEU A 448 10.81 11.19 3.72
CA LEU A 448 11.52 9.95 4.02
C LEU A 448 12.06 10.05 5.44
N GLN A 449 11.70 9.10 6.29
CA GLN A 449 11.99 9.12 7.72
C GLN A 449 12.80 7.89 8.11
N VAL A 450 13.74 8.04 9.05
CA VAL A 450 14.46 6.93 9.67
C VAL A 450 14.31 7.02 11.18
N HIS A 451 14.37 5.89 11.86
CA HIS A 451 14.43 5.87 13.32
C HIS A 451 15.26 4.69 13.84
N LYS A 452 15.79 4.85 15.05
CA LYS A 452 16.37 3.78 15.85
C LYS A 452 15.34 3.20 16.81
N ALA A 453 15.64 2.04 17.37
CA ALA A 453 14.90 1.52 18.50
C ALA A 453 14.83 2.57 19.62
N LEU A 454 13.65 2.75 20.20
CA LEU A 454 13.44 3.67 21.32
C LEU A 454 13.47 2.95 22.67
N ILE A 455 13.15 1.66 22.67
CA ILE A 455 13.17 0.76 23.83
C ILE A 455 13.79 -0.58 23.44
N GLU A 456 14.26 -1.32 24.43
CA GLU A 456 14.75 -2.69 24.25
C GLU A 456 13.59 -3.63 23.85
N PRO A 457 13.88 -4.69 23.07
CA PRO A 457 12.89 -5.70 22.73
C PRO A 457 12.27 -6.35 23.98
N LEU A 458 10.96 -6.61 23.93
CA LEU A 458 10.26 -7.32 24.99
C LEU A 458 10.67 -8.79 25.03
N GLY A 459 11.16 -9.25 26.17
CA GLY A 459 11.60 -10.65 26.34
C GLY A 459 12.70 -11.02 25.34
N GLU A 460 12.49 -12.08 24.57
CA GLU A 460 13.43 -12.54 23.55
C GLU A 460 12.99 -12.18 22.12
N CYS A 461 12.12 -11.18 21.93
CA CYS A 461 11.66 -10.77 20.61
C CYS A 461 12.83 -10.38 19.70
N ARG A 462 12.76 -10.76 18.42
CA ARG A 462 13.74 -10.38 17.40
C ARG A 462 13.09 -9.70 16.22
N SER A 463 13.86 -8.84 15.56
CA SER A 463 13.41 -8.14 14.35
C SER A 463 13.33 -9.10 13.14
N ASN A 464 12.57 -8.69 12.10
CA ASN A 464 12.49 -9.48 10.87
C ASN A 464 13.87 -9.68 10.23
N VAL A 465 14.71 -8.64 10.25
CA VAL A 465 16.10 -8.70 9.74
C VAL A 465 16.91 -9.72 10.51
N ASP A 466 16.84 -9.73 11.85
CA ASP A 466 17.63 -10.66 12.68
C ASP A 466 17.24 -12.12 12.43
N VAL A 467 15.94 -12.39 12.29
CA VAL A 467 15.44 -13.74 12.01
C VAL A 467 15.90 -14.21 10.63
N ILE A 468 15.74 -13.39 9.60
CA ILE A 468 16.19 -13.71 8.24
C ILE A 468 17.70 -13.93 8.18
N ASN A 469 18.48 -13.02 8.81
CA ASN A 469 19.93 -13.15 8.89
C ASN A 469 20.35 -14.44 9.65
N GLY A 470 19.63 -14.77 10.73
CA GLY A 470 19.86 -15.99 11.51
C GLY A 470 19.62 -17.26 10.72
N LEU A 471 18.54 -17.31 9.94
CA LEU A 471 18.21 -18.44 9.05
C LEU A 471 19.20 -18.53 7.87
N ALA A 472 19.51 -17.42 7.22
CA ALA A 472 20.42 -17.39 6.07
C ALA A 472 21.82 -17.89 6.41
N ARG A 473 22.36 -17.52 7.59
CA ARG A 473 23.64 -18.02 8.08
C ARG A 473 23.64 -19.53 8.33
N ARG A 474 22.54 -20.09 8.88
CA ARG A 474 22.37 -21.54 9.09
C ARG A 474 22.29 -22.32 7.78
N LEU A 475 21.70 -21.70 6.77
CA LEU A 475 21.64 -22.25 5.41
C LEU A 475 22.92 -22.03 4.59
N GLY A 476 23.98 -21.46 5.20
CA GLY A 476 25.30 -21.31 4.61
C GLY A 476 25.41 -20.20 3.55
N SER A 477 24.62 -19.14 3.65
CA SER A 477 24.71 -18.02 2.69
C SER A 477 25.80 -17.03 3.08
N ASP A 478 26.66 -16.70 2.10
CA ASP A 478 27.68 -15.65 2.21
C ASP A 478 27.24 -14.30 1.62
N TYR A 479 25.95 -14.17 1.25
CA TYR A 479 25.46 -12.90 0.69
C TYR A 479 25.61 -11.76 1.71
N PRO A 480 26.29 -10.65 1.34
CA PRO A 480 26.72 -9.63 2.31
C PRO A 480 25.60 -9.06 3.17
N ALA A 481 24.40 -8.86 2.60
CA ALA A 481 23.28 -8.27 3.32
C ALA A 481 22.78 -9.13 4.50
N PHE A 482 23.10 -10.43 4.58
CA PHE A 482 22.78 -11.28 5.72
C PHE A 482 23.75 -11.11 6.91
N HIS A 483 24.80 -10.33 6.73
CA HIS A 483 25.77 -9.99 7.78
C HIS A 483 25.65 -8.53 8.23
N MET A 484 24.71 -7.76 7.64
CA MET A 484 24.45 -6.37 7.98
C MET A 484 23.32 -6.26 9.01
N THR A 485 23.43 -5.27 9.88
CA THR A 485 22.36 -4.81 10.75
C THR A 485 21.28 -4.04 9.97
N ALA A 486 20.12 -3.83 10.56
CA ALA A 486 19.08 -3.01 9.95
C ALA A 486 19.58 -1.57 9.68
N TRP A 487 20.36 -1.01 10.60
CA TRP A 487 20.92 0.35 10.45
C TRP A 487 21.94 0.45 9.29
N GLU A 488 22.80 -0.54 9.14
CA GLU A 488 23.73 -0.61 8.02
C GLU A 488 23.00 -0.74 6.67
N LEU A 489 21.89 -1.51 6.62
CA LEU A 489 21.05 -1.60 5.42
C LEU A 489 20.37 -0.27 5.09
N ILE A 490 19.91 0.48 6.11
CA ILE A 490 19.35 1.82 5.94
C ILE A 490 20.41 2.79 5.40
N ASP A 491 21.61 2.79 6.00
CA ASP A 491 22.70 3.68 5.58
C ASP A 491 23.17 3.39 4.14
N ASP A 492 23.31 2.11 3.79
CA ASP A 492 23.64 1.67 2.42
C ASP A 492 22.58 2.13 1.41
N ALA A 493 21.29 1.88 1.69
CA ALA A 493 20.20 2.28 0.80
C ALA A 493 20.14 3.79 0.58
N LEU A 494 20.34 4.58 1.62
CA LEU A 494 20.39 6.04 1.54
C LEU A 494 21.59 6.51 0.70
N ARG A 495 22.79 5.98 0.95
CA ARG A 495 24.00 6.38 0.23
C ARG A 495 23.96 5.98 -1.25
N ARG A 496 23.49 4.78 -1.57
CA ARG A 496 23.27 4.34 -2.96
C ARG A 496 22.27 5.24 -3.69
N SER A 497 21.28 5.78 -2.95
CA SER A 497 20.30 6.74 -3.49
C SER A 497 20.87 8.18 -3.62
N GLY A 498 22.16 8.40 -3.37
CA GLY A 498 22.78 9.73 -3.41
C GLY A 498 22.35 10.65 -2.25
N ARG A 499 21.88 10.07 -1.14
CA ARG A 499 21.35 10.79 0.03
C ARG A 499 22.38 10.83 1.17
N PRO A 500 22.18 11.73 2.17
CA PRO A 500 22.95 11.68 3.41
C PRO A 500 22.82 10.32 4.10
N GLY A 501 23.86 9.89 4.82
CA GLY A 501 23.82 8.65 5.61
C GLY A 501 22.79 8.73 6.76
N ALA A 502 22.44 7.54 7.27
CA ALA A 502 21.34 7.34 8.23
C ALA A 502 21.46 8.20 9.49
N ASP A 503 22.65 8.33 10.09
CA ASP A 503 22.84 9.15 11.29
C ASP A 503 22.54 10.64 11.05
N LYS A 504 22.88 11.15 9.86
CA LYS A 504 22.57 12.54 9.51
C LYS A 504 21.08 12.73 9.32
N VAL A 505 20.39 11.81 8.64
CA VAL A 505 18.93 11.87 8.45
C VAL A 505 18.21 11.77 9.80
N LEU A 506 18.69 10.91 10.69
CA LEU A 506 18.14 10.80 12.05
C LEU A 506 18.26 12.12 12.82
N ALA A 507 19.41 12.78 12.75
CA ALA A 507 19.65 14.06 13.42
C ALA A 507 18.78 15.20 12.87
N GLU A 508 18.49 15.20 11.56
CA GLU A 508 17.63 16.17 10.87
C GLU A 508 16.14 15.84 11.04
N GLY A 509 15.80 14.57 11.35
CA GLY A 509 14.46 14.03 11.57
C GLY A 509 13.83 13.39 10.35
N TRP A 510 14.04 13.92 9.15
CA TRP A 510 13.55 13.40 7.85
C TRP A 510 14.26 14.06 6.67
N ILE A 511 14.09 13.46 5.50
CA ILE A 511 14.42 14.11 4.22
C ILE A 511 13.12 14.58 3.58
N ASP A 512 13.02 15.85 3.24
CA ASP A 512 11.96 16.36 2.36
C ASP A 512 12.32 16.03 0.90
N CYS A 513 11.53 15.13 0.30
CA CYS A 513 11.69 14.69 -1.09
C CYS A 513 10.77 15.46 -2.04
N THR A 514 10.23 16.60 -1.62
CA THR A 514 9.36 17.43 -2.46
C THR A 514 10.03 17.78 -3.77
N LYS A 515 9.31 17.54 -4.85
CA LYS A 515 9.76 17.87 -6.20
C LYS A 515 9.41 19.33 -6.53
N PRO A 516 10.16 19.97 -7.44
CA PRO A 516 9.72 21.24 -8.02
C PRO A 516 8.29 21.15 -8.54
N PHE A 517 7.55 22.26 -8.50
CA PHE A 517 6.15 22.32 -8.89
C PHE A 517 5.90 21.74 -10.29
N GLU A 518 6.72 22.12 -11.25
CA GLU A 518 6.62 21.68 -12.64
C GLU A 518 6.79 20.17 -12.78
N GLU A 519 7.64 19.55 -11.97
CA GLU A 519 7.85 18.10 -11.97
C GLU A 519 6.71 17.37 -11.24
N ALA A 520 6.32 17.85 -10.06
CA ALA A 520 5.24 17.27 -9.27
C ALA A 520 3.89 17.33 -9.99
N HIS A 521 3.69 18.37 -10.81
CA HIS A 521 2.49 18.61 -11.60
C HIS A 521 2.60 18.17 -13.07
N PHE A 522 3.63 17.40 -13.44
CA PHE A 522 3.82 16.87 -14.79
C PHE A 522 3.87 17.94 -15.91
N LEU A 523 4.21 19.18 -15.59
CA LEU A 523 4.35 20.26 -16.58
C LEU A 523 5.65 20.12 -17.40
N ASN A 524 6.57 19.26 -16.96
CA ASN A 524 7.76 18.82 -17.71
C ASN A 524 7.52 17.50 -18.48
N GLY A 525 6.28 17.04 -18.54
CA GLY A 525 5.86 15.80 -19.16
C GLY A 525 5.50 14.70 -18.15
N PHE A 526 4.65 13.78 -18.58
CA PHE A 526 4.27 12.59 -17.85
C PHE A 526 5.34 11.50 -17.94
N GLY A 527 5.17 10.39 -17.22
CA GLY A 527 6.21 9.38 -17.06
C GLY A 527 6.36 8.38 -18.20
N HIS A 528 5.58 8.50 -19.28
CA HIS A 528 5.73 7.70 -20.49
C HIS A 528 6.87 8.20 -21.38
N ASP A 529 7.38 7.36 -22.27
CA ASP A 529 8.52 7.69 -23.15
C ASP A 529 8.27 8.90 -24.05
N ASP A 530 7.02 9.15 -24.41
CA ASP A 530 6.58 10.30 -25.19
C ASP A 530 6.31 11.56 -24.36
N GLY A 531 6.43 11.45 -23.04
CA GLY A 531 6.15 12.56 -22.10
C GLY A 531 4.66 12.91 -21.99
N LYS A 532 3.74 12.10 -22.53
CA LYS A 532 2.30 12.38 -22.56
C LYS A 532 1.53 11.60 -21.50
N PHE A 533 0.41 12.16 -21.07
CA PHE A 533 -0.63 11.40 -20.40
C PHE A 533 -1.37 10.55 -21.43
N HIS A 534 -1.54 9.28 -21.16
CA HIS A 534 -2.23 8.39 -22.10
C HIS A 534 -3.72 8.26 -21.75
N PHE A 535 -4.58 8.89 -22.54
CA PHE A 535 -6.01 8.60 -22.55
C PHE A 535 -6.29 7.20 -23.10
N ALA A 536 -5.45 6.77 -24.05
CA ALA A 536 -5.50 5.41 -24.60
C ALA A 536 -4.49 4.52 -23.88
N ALA A 537 -4.92 3.89 -22.79
CA ALA A 537 -4.08 3.02 -21.99
C ALA A 537 -3.59 1.80 -22.76
N ASP A 538 -2.28 1.52 -22.67
CA ASP A 538 -1.68 0.26 -23.13
C ASP A 538 -1.61 -0.73 -21.98
N TRP A 539 -2.71 -1.44 -21.74
CA TRP A 539 -2.80 -2.39 -20.63
C TRP A 539 -1.81 -3.54 -20.74
N SER A 540 -1.38 -3.91 -21.96
CA SER A 540 -0.43 -5.00 -22.18
C SER A 540 0.93 -4.74 -21.54
N LYS A 541 1.33 -3.48 -21.39
CA LYS A 541 2.57 -3.07 -20.72
C LYS A 541 2.49 -3.11 -19.18
N ILE A 542 1.29 -3.21 -18.62
CA ILE A 542 1.07 -3.05 -17.18
C ILE A 542 0.94 -4.41 -16.48
N GLY A 543 0.51 -5.45 -17.19
CA GLY A 543 0.37 -6.80 -16.63
C GLY A 543 -0.60 -7.68 -17.42
N ALA A 544 -0.68 -8.94 -17.02
CA ALA A 544 -1.47 -9.96 -17.68
C ALA A 544 -2.99 -9.75 -17.55
N ASP A 545 -3.75 -10.40 -18.45
CA ASP A 545 -5.22 -10.50 -18.46
C ASP A 545 -5.97 -9.15 -18.58
N CYS A 546 -5.43 -8.24 -19.35
CA CYS A 546 -6.04 -6.94 -19.62
C CYS A 546 -6.93 -6.91 -20.88
N ASP A 547 -7.13 -8.04 -21.57
CA ASP A 547 -7.84 -8.12 -22.85
C ASP A 547 -9.30 -7.62 -22.81
N ALA A 548 -9.93 -7.70 -21.64
CA ALA A 548 -11.29 -7.20 -21.45
C ALA A 548 -11.36 -5.68 -21.21
N MET A 549 -10.22 -4.99 -21.03
CA MET A 549 -10.18 -3.58 -20.66
C MET A 549 -10.13 -2.70 -21.90
N SER A 550 -11.04 -1.72 -21.98
CA SER A 550 -11.01 -0.70 -23.03
C SER A 550 -9.74 0.14 -22.93
N ALA A 551 -9.10 0.42 -24.08
CA ALA A 551 -7.97 1.34 -24.12
C ALA A 551 -8.39 2.76 -23.69
N LEU A 552 -9.52 3.28 -24.20
CA LEU A 552 -10.09 4.55 -23.77
C LEU A 552 -10.92 4.38 -22.49
N PRO A 553 -11.06 5.43 -21.66
CA PRO A 553 -11.90 5.39 -20.47
C PRO A 553 -13.33 4.95 -20.81
N ASP A 554 -13.80 3.94 -20.09
CA ASP A 554 -15.16 3.44 -20.23
C ASP A 554 -15.63 2.74 -18.94
N HIS A 555 -16.90 2.32 -18.93
CA HIS A 555 -17.41 1.45 -17.90
C HIS A 555 -17.24 -0.01 -18.33
N LEU A 556 -16.72 -0.83 -17.41
CA LEU A 556 -16.72 -2.28 -17.53
C LEU A 556 -17.72 -2.86 -16.55
N ASP A 557 -18.48 -3.87 -16.97
CA ASP A 557 -19.42 -4.56 -16.09
C ASP A 557 -18.69 -5.13 -14.86
N VAL A 558 -19.25 -4.89 -13.69
CA VAL A 558 -18.71 -5.37 -12.43
C VAL A 558 -19.14 -6.81 -12.23
N ILE A 559 -18.19 -7.75 -12.25
CA ILE A 559 -18.45 -9.19 -12.15
C ILE A 559 -19.10 -9.55 -10.80
N ASP A 560 -18.73 -8.83 -9.72
CA ASP A 560 -19.24 -9.08 -8.37
C ASP A 560 -20.45 -8.20 -8.02
N GLY A 561 -21.23 -7.79 -9.01
CA GLY A 561 -22.45 -7.02 -8.82
C GLY A 561 -23.55 -7.81 -8.10
N ALA A 562 -24.49 -7.12 -7.45
CA ALA A 562 -25.70 -7.74 -6.90
C ALA A 562 -26.54 -8.35 -8.03
N THR A 563 -27.16 -9.50 -7.77
CA THR A 563 -28.09 -10.20 -8.67
C THR A 563 -29.39 -10.47 -7.94
N ASP A 564 -30.44 -10.87 -8.67
CA ASP A 564 -31.74 -11.24 -8.07
C ASP A 564 -31.60 -12.39 -7.05
N ALA A 565 -30.69 -13.32 -7.29
CA ALA A 565 -30.40 -14.44 -6.39
C ALA A 565 -29.51 -14.02 -5.19
N HIS A 566 -28.69 -12.99 -5.36
CA HIS A 566 -27.77 -12.45 -4.36
C HIS A 566 -27.89 -10.92 -4.34
N PRO A 567 -28.93 -10.36 -3.68
CA PRO A 567 -29.28 -8.95 -3.80
C PRO A 567 -28.35 -7.99 -3.05
N TYR A 568 -27.40 -8.52 -2.27
CA TYR A 568 -26.43 -7.72 -1.52
C TYR A 568 -25.03 -7.88 -2.09
N ARG A 569 -24.30 -6.78 -2.10
CA ARG A 569 -22.87 -6.75 -2.39
C ARG A 569 -22.08 -6.37 -1.14
N LEU A 570 -21.07 -7.16 -0.79
CA LEU A 570 -20.09 -6.80 0.24
C LEU A 570 -19.16 -5.73 -0.33
N VAL A 571 -19.03 -4.61 0.39
CA VAL A 571 -18.04 -3.56 0.11
C VAL A 571 -17.11 -3.47 1.32
N ALA A 572 -15.81 -3.74 1.11
CA ALA A 572 -14.78 -3.78 2.15
C ALA A 572 -14.03 -2.44 2.28
#